data_a96c65d8bf456ad6d760fe65407c5fc9
#
_entry.id   a96c65d8bf456ad6d760fe65407c5fc9
#
_cell.length_a   1.000
_cell.length_b   1.000
_cell.length_c   1.000
_cell.angle_alpha   90.00
_cell.angle_beta   90.00
_cell.angle_gamma   90.00
#
_symmetry.space_group_name_H-M   'P 1'
#
loop_
_entity.id
_entity.type
_entity.pdbx_description
1 polymer ?
#
loop_
_entity_poly.entity_id
_entity_poly.type
_entity_poly.pdbx_seq_one_letter_code
_entity_poly.pdbx_strand_id
1 'polypeptide(L)'
;MPPAEIANEKSPIILTQYSGEARVDSRLLAEQLDNKHKNSMALIERYLAKFEEFGVIPFQTEKPMAGTTGSRPERFALLNEDQAFFLLALSRNSDRVVGLKADLIMAFREARYGYARQALEARQQQVSECGRRLAHWRYDKPGAYQHVAHLREQLKLPLDLEGDHQ
;
A
#
# COMPACT_ATOMS: atom_id res chain seq x y z
N MET A 1 16.13 40.36 -18.87
CA MET A 1 16.44 39.47 -17.73
C MET A 1 15.20 38.67 -17.41
N PRO A 2 15.19 37.36 -17.59
CA PRO A 2 14.08 36.56 -17.10
C PRO A 2 14.18 36.46 -15.57
N PRO A 3 13.05 36.42 -14.85
CA PRO A 3 13.07 36.23 -13.40
C PRO A 3 13.63 34.85 -13.10
N ALA A 4 14.55 34.81 -12.13
CA ALA A 4 15.09 33.56 -11.62
C ALA A 4 13.93 32.70 -11.10
N GLU A 5 13.68 31.57 -11.76
CA GLU A 5 12.90 30.49 -11.26
C GLU A 5 13.56 30.03 -9.95
N ILE A 6 12.99 30.46 -8.84
CA ILE A 6 13.27 29.84 -7.54
C ILE A 6 12.61 28.49 -7.64
N ALA A 7 13.36 27.49 -8.08
CA ALA A 7 13.00 26.09 -7.96
C ALA A 7 12.83 25.81 -6.46
N ASN A 8 11.59 25.88 -6.00
CA ASN A 8 11.21 25.41 -4.69
C ASN A 8 11.27 23.87 -4.76
N GLU A 9 12.43 23.29 -4.47
CA GLU A 9 12.60 21.84 -4.31
C GLU A 9 11.80 21.40 -3.09
N LYS A 10 10.51 21.33 -3.30
CA LYS A 10 9.55 20.82 -2.33
C LYS A 10 9.70 19.30 -2.32
N SER A 11 10.24 18.75 -1.24
CA SER A 11 10.28 17.31 -1.05
C SER A 11 8.86 16.75 -1.23
N PRO A 12 8.66 15.75 -2.09
CA PRO A 12 7.33 15.19 -2.33
C PRO A 12 6.75 14.63 -1.03
N ILE A 13 5.44 14.79 -0.83
CA ILE A 13 4.75 14.17 0.30
C ILE A 13 4.76 12.66 0.08
N ILE A 14 5.50 11.95 0.93
CA ILE A 14 5.59 10.49 0.88
C ILE A 14 4.53 9.92 1.82
N LEU A 15 3.61 9.14 1.26
CA LEU A 15 2.64 8.39 2.02
C LEU A 15 3.17 7.00 2.32
N THR A 16 2.98 6.56 3.57
CA THR A 16 3.34 5.22 4.04
C THR A 16 2.08 4.37 4.13
N GLN A 17 2.16 3.13 3.67
CA GLN A 17 1.11 2.14 3.87
C GLN A 17 1.16 1.58 5.30
N TYR A 18 0.05 1.68 6.00
CA TYR A 18 -0.11 1.06 7.31
C TYR A 18 -1.50 0.42 7.41
N SER A 19 -1.53 -0.90 7.65
CA SER A 19 -2.79 -1.68 7.73
C SER A 19 -3.73 -1.51 6.52
N GLY A 20 -3.18 -1.34 5.30
CA GLY A 20 -3.95 -1.17 4.07
C GLY A 20 -4.46 0.24 3.81
N GLU A 21 -4.11 1.20 4.65
CA GLU A 21 -4.47 2.61 4.54
C GLU A 21 -3.22 3.47 4.28
N ALA A 22 -3.35 4.45 3.38
CA ALA A 22 -2.30 5.44 3.14
C ALA A 22 -2.25 6.44 4.31
N ARG A 23 -1.08 6.62 4.90
CA ARG A 23 -0.85 7.52 6.04
C ARG A 23 0.36 8.39 5.81
N VAL A 24 0.37 9.56 6.42
CA VAL A 24 1.49 10.50 6.36
C VAL A 24 2.17 10.58 7.73
N ASP A 25 3.49 10.67 7.71
CA ASP A 25 4.31 10.85 8.91
C ASP A 25 4.15 12.29 9.45
N SER A 26 3.87 12.42 10.73
CA SER A 26 3.74 13.72 11.41
C SER A 26 5.01 14.57 11.36
N ARG A 27 6.19 13.95 11.21
CA ARG A 27 7.48 14.65 11.04
C ARG A 27 7.53 15.38 9.72
N LEU A 28 7.14 14.69 8.62
CA LEU A 28 7.10 15.28 7.27
C LEU A 28 6.12 16.45 7.22
N LEU A 29 4.94 16.32 7.85
CA LEU A 29 3.99 17.42 7.93
C LEU A 29 4.54 18.59 8.73
N ALA A 30 5.22 18.34 9.85
CA ALA A 30 5.82 19.39 10.66
C ALA A 30 6.91 20.15 9.88
N GLU A 31 7.77 19.42 9.17
CA GLU A 31 8.81 19.99 8.31
C GLU A 31 8.21 20.86 7.19
N GLN A 32 7.19 20.35 6.51
CA GLN A 32 6.49 21.09 5.46
C GLN A 32 5.77 22.34 6.00
N LEU A 33 5.29 22.29 7.24
CA LEU A 33 4.70 23.42 7.93
C LEU A 33 5.71 24.44 8.46
N ASP A 34 7.01 24.17 8.32
CA ASP A 34 8.07 24.94 8.97
C ASP A 34 7.87 25.04 10.51
N ASN A 35 7.39 23.96 11.08
CA ASN A 35 7.10 23.87 12.50
C ASN A 35 7.99 22.79 13.13
N LYS A 36 8.33 22.98 14.39
CA LYS A 36 9.05 21.94 15.14
C LYS A 36 8.12 20.73 15.33
N HIS A 37 8.58 19.54 15.00
CA HIS A 37 7.82 18.29 15.17
C HIS A 37 7.22 18.15 16.59
N LYS A 38 7.97 18.55 17.63
CA LYS A 38 7.49 18.60 19.00
C LYS A 38 6.17 19.39 19.16
N ASN A 39 6.01 20.50 18.44
CA ASN A 39 4.78 21.32 18.53
C ASN A 39 3.61 20.61 17.85
N SER A 40 3.84 19.96 16.70
CA SER A 40 2.83 19.18 16.00
C SER A 40 2.39 17.98 16.86
N MET A 41 3.33 17.28 17.50
CA MET A 41 3.01 16.21 18.44
C MET A 41 2.21 16.70 19.65
N ALA A 42 2.58 17.84 20.23
CA ALA A 42 1.84 18.44 21.34
C ALA A 42 0.40 18.80 20.95
N LEU A 43 0.16 19.26 19.71
CA LEU A 43 -1.20 19.49 19.18
C LEU A 43 -1.98 18.20 19.05
N ILE A 44 -1.37 17.13 18.49
CA ILE A 44 -1.99 15.83 18.35
C ILE A 44 -2.37 15.27 19.73
N GLU A 45 -1.45 15.31 20.70
CA GLU A 45 -1.69 14.83 22.05
C GLU A 45 -2.77 15.65 22.78
N ARG A 46 -2.75 16.98 22.61
CA ARG A 46 -3.74 17.88 23.23
C ARG A 46 -5.16 17.61 22.74
N TYR A 47 -5.32 17.29 21.46
CA TYR A 47 -6.62 17.06 20.82
C TYR A 47 -6.83 15.59 20.45
N LEU A 48 -6.15 14.67 21.12
CA LEU A 48 -6.12 13.24 20.77
C LEU A 48 -7.53 12.67 20.61
N ALA A 49 -8.45 12.95 21.53
CA ALA A 49 -9.82 12.48 21.45
C ALA A 49 -10.55 12.93 20.17
N LYS A 50 -10.22 14.14 19.66
CA LYS A 50 -10.78 14.62 18.39
C LYS A 50 -10.15 13.97 17.18
N PHE A 51 -8.85 13.69 17.24
CA PHE A 51 -8.17 12.95 16.19
C PHE A 51 -8.66 11.51 16.09
N GLU A 52 -8.99 10.88 17.23
CA GLU A 52 -9.50 9.49 17.28
C GLU A 52 -10.92 9.36 16.72
N GLU A 53 -11.70 10.44 16.61
CA GLU A 53 -12.99 10.46 15.91
C GLU A 53 -12.81 10.13 14.41
N PHE A 54 -11.63 10.42 13.84
CA PHE A 54 -11.26 10.11 12.45
C PHE A 54 -10.54 8.75 12.30
N GLY A 55 -10.44 7.98 13.37
CA GLY A 55 -9.80 6.67 13.41
C GLY A 55 -8.61 6.58 14.35
N VAL A 56 -8.12 5.37 14.55
CA VAL A 56 -6.98 5.10 15.44
C VAL A 56 -5.70 5.73 14.89
N ILE A 57 -4.93 6.38 15.75
CA ILE A 57 -3.61 6.92 15.40
C ILE A 57 -2.51 5.94 15.81
N PRO A 58 -1.80 5.33 14.88
CA PRO A 58 -0.60 4.56 15.18
C PRO A 58 0.55 5.50 15.56
N PHE A 59 1.09 5.32 16.76
CA PHE A 59 2.33 5.97 17.18
C PHE A 59 3.49 5.00 16.98
N GLN A 60 4.55 5.49 16.37
CA GLN A 60 5.79 4.75 16.21
C GLN A 60 6.94 5.47 16.89
N THR A 61 8.00 4.72 17.18
CA THR A 61 9.21 5.27 17.78
C THR A 61 10.40 4.81 16.95
N GLU A 62 11.12 5.76 16.40
CA GLU A 62 12.34 5.49 15.66
C GLU A 62 13.54 5.60 16.59
N LYS A 63 14.37 4.56 16.62
CA LYS A 63 15.63 4.58 17.34
C LYS A 63 16.66 5.37 16.54
N PRO A 64 17.49 6.20 17.19
CA PRO A 64 18.57 6.88 16.49
C PRO A 64 19.51 5.88 15.83
N MET A 65 20.03 6.26 14.67
CA MET A 65 21.00 5.46 13.93
C MET A 65 22.20 5.11 14.82
N ALA A 66 22.66 3.85 14.78
CA ALA A 66 23.82 3.41 15.53
C ALA A 66 25.04 4.28 15.19
N GLY A 67 25.59 4.97 16.18
CA GLY A 67 26.71 5.89 16.02
C GLY A 67 26.43 7.36 16.42
N THR A 68 25.19 7.73 16.63
CA THR A 68 24.84 9.09 17.10
C THR A 68 24.70 9.06 18.63
N THR A 69 25.79 9.34 19.32
CA THR A 69 25.83 9.40 20.79
C THR A 69 24.89 10.52 21.27
N GLY A 70 23.84 10.18 22.03
CA GLY A 70 22.98 11.15 22.72
C GLY A 70 21.63 11.44 22.05
N SER A 71 21.31 10.90 20.88
CA SER A 71 19.99 11.06 20.26
C SER A 71 18.95 10.22 21.00
N ARG A 72 17.85 10.87 21.44
CA ARG A 72 16.71 10.18 22.04
C ARG A 72 15.85 9.55 20.95
N PRO A 73 15.19 8.40 21.24
CA PRO A 73 14.18 7.86 20.35
C PRO A 73 13.11 8.92 20.06
N GLU A 74 12.82 9.12 18.77
CA GLU A 74 11.80 10.07 18.34
C GLU A 74 10.47 9.34 18.13
N ARG A 75 9.43 9.78 18.86
CA ARG A 75 8.07 9.27 18.72
C ARG A 75 7.34 10.12 17.70
N PHE A 76 6.66 9.48 16.74
CA PHE A 76 5.89 10.15 15.71
C PHE A 76 4.55 9.43 15.48
N ALA A 77 3.61 10.12 14.84
CA ALA A 77 2.29 9.62 14.53
C ALA A 77 2.15 9.39 13.01
N LEU A 78 1.46 8.32 12.64
CA LEU A 78 1.03 8.07 11.27
C LEU A 78 -0.42 8.49 11.12
N LEU A 79 -0.64 9.62 10.45
CA LEU A 79 -1.95 10.24 10.30
C LEU A 79 -2.60 9.79 8.99
N ASN A 80 -3.87 9.42 9.06
CA ASN A 80 -4.68 9.21 7.87
C ASN A 80 -5.05 10.55 7.19
N GLU A 81 -5.79 10.50 6.11
CA GLU A 81 -6.17 11.69 5.33
C GLU A 81 -6.88 12.74 6.20
N ASP A 82 -7.93 12.35 6.92
CA ASP A 82 -8.75 13.24 7.72
C ASP A 82 -7.97 13.82 8.91
N GLN A 83 -7.18 12.99 9.57
CA GLN A 83 -6.30 13.39 10.66
C GLN A 83 -5.23 14.40 10.21
N ALA A 84 -4.65 14.18 9.03
CA ALA A 84 -3.68 15.09 8.45
C ALA A 84 -4.34 16.45 8.12
N PHE A 85 -5.53 16.43 7.53
CA PHE A 85 -6.28 17.67 7.29
C PHE A 85 -6.70 18.38 8.57
N PHE A 86 -7.06 17.63 9.60
CA PHE A 86 -7.39 18.20 10.89
C PHE A 86 -6.17 18.90 11.53
N LEU A 87 -4.98 18.28 11.47
CA LEU A 87 -3.73 18.92 11.91
C LEU A 87 -3.46 20.22 11.14
N LEU A 88 -3.67 20.22 9.82
CA LEU A 88 -3.50 21.40 8.99
C LEU A 88 -4.57 22.47 9.27
N ALA A 89 -5.78 22.09 9.67
CA ALA A 89 -6.82 23.02 10.08
C ALA A 89 -6.48 23.74 11.41
N LEU A 90 -5.78 23.06 12.30
CA LEU A 90 -5.28 23.65 13.57
C LEU A 90 -4.06 24.56 13.35
N SER A 91 -3.44 24.50 12.18
CA SER A 91 -2.27 25.32 11.82
C SER A 91 -2.70 26.65 11.21
N ARG A 92 -1.88 27.71 11.39
CA ARG A 92 -2.13 29.02 10.77
C ARG A 92 -2.17 28.89 9.24
N ASN A 93 -3.14 29.55 8.60
CA ASN A 93 -3.19 29.66 7.16
C ASN A 93 -2.12 30.66 6.68
N SER A 94 -1.05 30.13 6.14
CA SER A 94 -0.06 30.87 5.32
C SER A 94 -0.11 30.30 3.90
N ASP A 95 0.43 31.01 2.93
CA ASP A 95 0.50 30.54 1.53
C ASP A 95 1.16 29.15 1.45
N ARG A 96 2.18 28.92 2.27
CA ARG A 96 2.84 27.62 2.39
C ARG A 96 1.86 26.52 2.87
N VAL A 97 1.06 26.80 3.89
CA VAL A 97 0.07 25.83 4.42
C VAL A 97 -1.04 25.55 3.40
N VAL A 98 -1.46 26.57 2.66
CA VAL A 98 -2.44 26.40 1.57
C VAL A 98 -1.89 25.51 0.47
N GLY A 99 -0.64 25.74 0.06
CA GLY A 99 0.06 24.87 -0.90
C GLY A 99 0.17 23.44 -0.40
N LEU A 100 0.58 23.25 0.87
CA LEU A 100 0.68 21.91 1.49
C LEU A 100 -0.67 21.18 1.53
N LYS A 101 -1.78 21.88 1.82
CA LYS A 101 -3.12 21.29 1.75
C LYS A 101 -3.43 20.76 0.35
N ALA A 102 -3.13 21.52 -0.69
CA ALA A 102 -3.33 21.09 -2.08
C ALA A 102 -2.47 19.87 -2.42
N ASP A 103 -1.19 19.88 -2.07
CA ASP A 103 -0.28 18.77 -2.33
C ASP A 103 -0.72 17.49 -1.58
N LEU A 104 -1.19 17.63 -0.35
CA LEU A 104 -1.67 16.51 0.45
C LEU A 104 -2.95 15.89 -0.15
N ILE A 105 -3.90 16.72 -0.62
CA ILE A 105 -5.09 16.26 -1.34
C ILE A 105 -4.68 15.45 -2.57
N MET A 106 -3.72 15.96 -3.34
CA MET A 106 -3.26 15.26 -4.54
C MET A 106 -2.57 13.94 -4.20
N ALA A 107 -1.74 13.90 -3.15
CA ALA A 107 -1.06 12.69 -2.72
C ALA A 107 -2.04 11.60 -2.25
N PHE A 108 -3.02 11.92 -1.41
CA PHE A 108 -4.03 10.96 -0.97
C PHE A 108 -4.96 10.53 -2.11
N ARG A 109 -5.31 11.46 -3.00
CA ARG A 109 -6.08 11.13 -4.19
C ARG A 109 -5.33 10.14 -5.08
N GLU A 110 -4.06 10.37 -5.34
CA GLU A 110 -3.22 9.45 -6.13
C GLU A 110 -3.12 8.09 -5.45
N ALA A 111 -2.90 8.04 -4.13
CA ALA A 111 -2.88 6.79 -3.38
C ALA A 111 -4.18 6.00 -3.55
N ARG A 112 -5.34 6.63 -3.40
CA ARG A 112 -6.65 5.96 -3.57
C ARG A 112 -6.87 5.42 -4.98
N TYR A 113 -6.61 6.23 -6.00
CA TYR A 113 -6.78 5.80 -7.40
C TYR A 113 -5.71 4.81 -7.84
N GLY A 114 -4.49 4.95 -7.34
CA GLY A 114 -3.41 4.01 -7.60
C GLY A 114 -3.78 2.58 -7.17
N TYR A 115 -4.35 2.41 -5.98
CA TYR A 115 -4.84 1.09 -5.52
C TYR A 115 -5.96 0.54 -6.37
N ALA A 116 -6.96 1.35 -6.68
CA ALA A 116 -8.08 0.92 -7.51
C ALA A 116 -7.61 0.49 -8.91
N ARG A 117 -6.67 1.24 -9.49
CA ARG A 117 -6.07 0.90 -10.78
C ARG A 117 -5.26 -0.38 -10.73
N GLN A 118 -4.39 -0.54 -9.74
CA GLN A 118 -3.59 -1.75 -9.56
C GLN A 118 -4.47 -2.99 -9.34
N ALA A 119 -5.53 -2.88 -8.54
CA ALA A 119 -6.48 -3.97 -8.32
C ALA A 119 -7.22 -4.34 -9.60
N LEU A 120 -7.60 -3.35 -10.42
CA LEU A 120 -8.23 -3.58 -11.72
C LEU A 120 -7.27 -4.26 -12.71
N GLU A 121 -6.05 -3.77 -12.81
CA GLU A 121 -5.01 -4.34 -13.67
C GLU A 121 -4.67 -5.78 -13.27
N ALA A 122 -4.52 -6.06 -11.97
CA ALA A 122 -4.30 -7.42 -11.46
C ALA A 122 -5.46 -8.35 -11.82
N ARG A 123 -6.70 -7.87 -11.72
CA ARG A 123 -7.88 -8.65 -12.09
C ARG A 123 -7.96 -8.90 -13.60
N GLN A 124 -7.61 -7.91 -14.40
CA GLN A 124 -7.55 -8.08 -15.87
C GLN A 124 -6.47 -9.09 -16.27
N GLN A 125 -5.31 -9.09 -15.60
CA GLN A 125 -4.26 -10.08 -15.82
C GLN A 125 -4.76 -11.48 -15.48
N GLN A 126 -5.41 -11.68 -14.33
CA GLN A 126 -6.00 -12.98 -13.94
C GLN A 126 -7.01 -13.49 -14.97
N VAL A 127 -7.91 -12.63 -15.44
CA VAL A 127 -8.90 -12.99 -16.48
C VAL A 127 -8.20 -13.39 -17.77
N SER A 128 -7.16 -12.66 -18.19
CA SER A 128 -6.37 -12.97 -19.39
C SER A 128 -5.64 -14.30 -19.27
N GLU A 129 -5.07 -14.61 -18.10
CA GLU A 129 -4.42 -15.90 -17.83
C GLU A 129 -5.43 -17.06 -17.84
N CYS A 130 -6.60 -16.88 -17.23
CA CYS A 130 -7.67 -17.87 -17.27
C CYS A 130 -8.13 -18.12 -18.72
N GLY A 131 -8.26 -17.07 -19.51
CA GLY A 131 -8.59 -17.20 -20.94
C GLY A 131 -7.54 -18.01 -21.72
N ARG A 132 -6.25 -17.74 -21.49
CA ARG A 132 -5.15 -18.50 -22.09
C ARG A 132 -5.15 -19.96 -21.66
N ARG A 133 -5.37 -20.27 -20.37
CA ARG A 133 -5.48 -21.64 -19.87
C ARG A 133 -6.66 -22.39 -20.47
N LEU A 134 -7.82 -21.74 -20.63
CA LEU A 134 -8.98 -22.32 -21.30
C LEU A 134 -8.72 -22.61 -22.79
N ALA A 135 -8.03 -21.70 -23.48
CA ALA A 135 -7.62 -21.92 -24.86
C ALA A 135 -6.66 -23.11 -24.98
N HIS A 136 -5.66 -23.20 -24.10
CA HIS A 136 -4.71 -24.32 -24.03
C HIS A 136 -5.42 -25.63 -23.75
N TRP A 137 -6.37 -25.65 -22.83
CA TRP A 137 -7.17 -26.84 -22.50
C TRP A 137 -7.95 -27.40 -23.69
N ARG A 138 -8.38 -26.55 -24.62
CA ARG A 138 -9.04 -27.03 -25.85
C ARG A 138 -8.13 -27.91 -26.71
N TYR A 139 -6.82 -27.64 -26.71
CA TYR A 139 -5.84 -28.45 -27.45
C TYR A 139 -5.43 -29.69 -26.66
N ASP A 140 -5.31 -29.60 -25.34
CA ASP A 140 -4.86 -30.69 -24.48
C ASP A 140 -5.98 -31.70 -24.21
N LYS A 141 -7.23 -31.27 -24.25
CA LYS A 141 -8.41 -32.06 -23.94
C LYS A 141 -8.50 -33.40 -24.70
N PRO A 142 -8.30 -33.44 -26.03
CA PRO A 142 -8.37 -34.71 -26.77
C PRO A 142 -7.33 -35.72 -26.30
N GLY A 143 -6.08 -35.28 -26.09
CA GLY A 143 -5.00 -36.13 -25.58
C GLY A 143 -5.25 -36.66 -24.18
N ALA A 144 -5.77 -35.80 -23.29
CA ALA A 144 -6.14 -36.20 -21.93
C ALA A 144 -7.24 -37.27 -21.91
N TYR A 145 -8.27 -37.13 -22.75
CA TYR A 145 -9.32 -38.16 -22.89
C TYR A 145 -8.80 -39.45 -23.46
N GLN A 146 -7.93 -39.44 -24.47
CA GLN A 146 -7.29 -40.63 -25.02
C GLN A 146 -6.45 -41.34 -23.94
N HIS A 147 -5.69 -40.60 -23.16
CA HIS A 147 -4.89 -41.16 -22.07
C HIS A 147 -5.75 -41.84 -21.04
N VAL A 148 -6.86 -41.22 -20.59
CA VAL A 148 -7.81 -41.80 -19.65
C VAL A 148 -8.48 -43.06 -20.23
N ALA A 149 -8.82 -43.06 -21.53
CA ALA A 149 -9.39 -44.25 -22.21
C ALA A 149 -8.39 -45.42 -22.21
N HIS A 150 -7.13 -45.12 -22.56
CA HIS A 150 -6.05 -46.12 -22.53
C HIS A 150 -5.82 -46.72 -21.13
N LEU A 151 -5.78 -45.89 -20.09
CA LEU A 151 -5.65 -46.36 -18.70
C LEU A 151 -6.85 -47.22 -18.28
N ARG A 152 -8.06 -46.88 -18.73
CA ARG A 152 -9.26 -47.70 -18.46
C ARG A 152 -9.19 -49.06 -19.14
N GLU A 153 -8.65 -49.14 -20.34
CA GLU A 153 -8.45 -50.42 -21.01
C GLU A 153 -7.39 -51.28 -20.31
N GLN A 154 -6.29 -50.69 -19.88
CA GLN A 154 -5.27 -51.39 -19.10
C GLN A 154 -5.84 -51.96 -17.78
N LEU A 155 -6.74 -51.25 -17.12
CA LEU A 155 -7.38 -51.70 -15.88
C LEU A 155 -8.44 -52.79 -16.13
N LYS A 156 -8.90 -52.99 -17.38
CA LYS A 156 -9.82 -54.04 -17.77
C LYS A 156 -9.14 -55.31 -18.26
N LEU A 157 -7.81 -55.30 -18.45
CA LEU A 157 -7.09 -56.53 -18.75
C LEU A 157 -7.27 -57.53 -17.59
N PRO A 158 -7.79 -58.73 -17.82
CA PRO A 158 -7.91 -59.75 -16.78
C PRO A 158 -6.48 -60.02 -16.28
N LEU A 159 -6.31 -59.97 -14.98
CA LEU A 159 -5.15 -60.56 -14.35
C LEU A 159 -5.31 -62.08 -14.56
N ASP A 160 -4.57 -62.61 -15.51
CA ASP A 160 -4.42 -64.04 -15.68
C ASP A 160 -3.74 -64.62 -14.42
N LEU A 161 -4.59 -64.90 -13.46
CA LEU A 161 -4.21 -65.69 -12.29
C LEU A 161 -4.43 -67.19 -12.60
N GLU A 162 -3.90 -67.64 -13.74
CA GLU A 162 -3.68 -69.06 -13.93
C GLU A 162 -2.33 -69.40 -13.35
N GLY A 163 -2.31 -69.63 -12.05
CA GLY A 163 -1.26 -70.40 -11.41
C GLY A 163 -1.54 -71.88 -11.63
N ASP A 164 -0.80 -72.44 -12.56
CA ASP A 164 -0.69 -73.90 -12.76
C ASP A 164 -0.30 -74.54 -11.45
N HIS A 165 -1.27 -75.24 -10.84
CA HIS A 165 -0.99 -76.29 -9.92
C HIS A 165 -0.97 -77.61 -10.68
N GLN A 166 0.22 -78.11 -10.95
CA GLN A 166 0.52 -79.53 -11.07
C GLN A 166 1.63 -79.90 -10.10
#